data_1a25bc98eda86feb4d967590d269c68c
#
_entry.id   1a25bc98eda86feb4d967590d269c68c
#
_cell.length_a   1.000
_cell.length_b   1.000
_cell.length_c   1.000
_cell.angle_alpha   90.00
_cell.angle_beta   90.00
_cell.angle_gamma   90.00
#
_symmetry.space_group_name_H-M   'P 1'
#
loop_
_entity.id
_entity.type
_entity.pdbx_description
1 polymer ?
#
loop_
_entity_poly.entity_id
_entity_poly.type
_entity_poly.pdbx_seq_one_letter_code
_entity_poly.pdbx_strand_id
1 'polypeptide(L)'
;PELMTKFGQFVDSLSGKYITAEDVGMETKDMDIVREVTKHVAGISVEKGGSGNPSPVTAYGVFMGMKAAAKYKFGSDNLEGKSVLVQGIGHVGEVLVQHLTESGAIVTVTDINDERVHQIGAKYGAKIFTGADLYSADVDIYAPCALGATINDNTIHNIKASIIAGAANNQLANEAVHGKILKEKGILYAPDFLINAGGVINVYSELVNWSREQVMQKTENIYNTALEIFKFADDNNITTHQA
;
A
#
# COMPACT_ATOMS: atom_id res chain seq x y z
N PRO A 1 -21.43 8.31 -15.25
CA PRO A 1 -22.42 8.81 -14.29
C PRO A 1 -23.57 7.82 -14.07
N GLU A 2 -24.29 7.40 -15.13
CA GLU A 2 -25.47 6.53 -15.00
C GLU A 2 -25.18 5.20 -14.29
N LEU A 3 -24.05 4.55 -14.59
CA LEU A 3 -23.62 3.31 -13.92
C LEU A 3 -23.43 3.55 -12.42
N MET A 4 -22.78 4.65 -12.01
CA MET A 4 -22.56 4.98 -10.61
C MET A 4 -23.86 5.28 -9.88
N THR A 5 -24.80 5.96 -10.53
CA THR A 5 -26.14 6.18 -9.96
C THR A 5 -26.89 4.86 -9.72
N LYS A 6 -26.86 3.93 -10.70
CA LYS A 6 -27.47 2.60 -10.55
C LYS A 6 -26.81 1.76 -9.49
N PHE A 7 -25.47 1.81 -9.42
CA PHE A 7 -24.72 1.17 -8.36
C PHE A 7 -25.07 1.72 -6.98
N GLY A 8 -25.19 3.04 -6.84
CA GLY A 8 -25.61 3.68 -5.61
C GLY A 8 -27.03 3.28 -5.17
N GLN A 9 -27.99 3.17 -6.10
CA GLN A 9 -29.34 2.67 -5.82
C GLN A 9 -29.30 1.22 -5.32
N PHE A 10 -28.44 0.37 -5.91
CA PHE A 10 -28.22 -1.00 -5.45
C PHE A 10 -27.65 -1.03 -4.03
N VAL A 11 -26.61 -0.23 -3.76
CA VAL A 11 -26.03 -0.11 -2.41
C VAL A 11 -27.08 0.35 -1.39
N ASP A 12 -27.95 1.32 -1.74
CA ASP A 12 -29.02 1.82 -0.87
C ASP A 12 -30.03 0.72 -0.50
N SER A 13 -30.36 -0.15 -1.47
CA SER A 13 -31.26 -1.28 -1.26
C SER A 13 -30.77 -2.27 -0.19
N LEU A 14 -29.47 -2.30 0.12
CA LEU A 14 -28.88 -3.12 1.17
C LEU A 14 -29.03 -2.52 2.58
N SER A 15 -29.65 -1.34 2.69
CA SER A 15 -30.06 -0.71 3.95
C SER A 15 -28.90 -0.60 4.98
N GLY A 16 -27.69 -0.27 4.52
CA GLY A 16 -26.51 -0.07 5.37
C GLY A 16 -25.74 -1.34 5.76
N LYS A 17 -26.15 -2.50 5.26
CA LYS A 17 -25.36 -3.74 5.42
C LYS A 17 -24.08 -3.74 4.63
N TYR A 18 -23.95 -2.84 3.66
CA TYR A 18 -22.78 -2.61 2.86
C TYR A 18 -22.53 -1.11 2.70
N ILE A 19 -21.29 -0.68 2.88
CA ILE A 19 -20.86 0.69 2.65
C ILE A 19 -19.78 0.61 1.58
N THR A 20 -19.97 1.33 0.48
CA THR A 20 -18.99 1.37 -0.60
C THR A 20 -17.98 2.51 -0.42
N ALA A 21 -16.82 2.40 -1.05
CA ALA A 21 -15.79 3.44 -1.07
C ALA A 21 -15.04 3.40 -2.41
N GLU A 22 -14.15 4.37 -2.62
CA GLU A 22 -13.23 4.42 -3.77
C GLU A 22 -12.32 3.18 -3.79
N ASP A 23 -12.16 2.56 -4.96
CA ASP A 23 -11.28 1.42 -5.21
C ASP A 23 -10.58 1.57 -6.57
N VAL A 24 -9.80 0.57 -6.98
CA VAL A 24 -9.01 0.58 -8.22
C VAL A 24 -9.87 0.97 -9.42
N GLY A 25 -9.42 1.97 -10.17
CA GLY A 25 -10.10 2.46 -11.36
C GLY A 25 -11.26 3.43 -11.11
N MET A 26 -11.55 3.74 -9.83
CA MET A 26 -12.51 4.75 -9.42
C MET A 26 -11.82 6.04 -8.99
N GLU A 27 -12.56 7.12 -8.98
CA GLU A 27 -12.13 8.42 -8.48
C GLU A 27 -13.14 8.96 -7.46
N THR A 28 -12.71 9.88 -6.61
CA THR A 28 -13.57 10.55 -5.62
C THR A 28 -14.87 11.11 -6.24
N LYS A 29 -14.81 11.62 -7.49
CA LYS A 29 -15.99 12.11 -8.21
C LYS A 29 -17.04 11.03 -8.47
N ASP A 30 -16.63 9.76 -8.61
CA ASP A 30 -17.55 8.63 -8.81
C ASP A 30 -18.30 8.34 -7.49
N MET A 31 -17.62 8.43 -6.36
CA MET A 31 -18.24 8.31 -5.02
C MET A 31 -19.19 9.47 -4.75
N ASP A 32 -18.89 10.66 -5.24
CA ASP A 32 -19.78 11.81 -5.16
C ASP A 32 -21.12 11.58 -5.89
N ILE A 33 -21.09 10.90 -7.05
CA ILE A 33 -22.32 10.50 -7.77
C ILE A 33 -23.09 9.45 -6.98
N VAL A 34 -22.41 8.46 -6.41
CA VAL A 34 -23.03 7.45 -5.55
C VAL A 34 -23.71 8.11 -4.35
N ARG A 35 -23.08 9.13 -3.76
CA ARG A 35 -23.60 9.89 -2.61
C ARG A 35 -24.92 10.60 -2.87
N GLU A 36 -25.20 10.97 -4.12
CA GLU A 36 -26.46 11.61 -4.49
C GLU A 36 -27.69 10.70 -4.27
N VAL A 37 -27.51 9.38 -4.26
CA VAL A 37 -28.60 8.39 -4.18
C VAL A 37 -28.52 7.49 -2.95
N THR A 38 -27.42 7.48 -2.20
CA THR A 38 -27.27 6.72 -0.95
C THR A 38 -26.34 7.41 0.04
N LYS A 39 -26.62 7.24 1.33
CA LYS A 39 -25.68 7.64 2.40
C LYS A 39 -24.62 6.59 2.72
N HIS A 40 -24.74 5.40 2.15
CA HIS A 40 -23.88 4.24 2.44
C HIS A 40 -22.65 4.21 1.51
N VAL A 41 -21.94 5.33 1.46
CA VAL A 41 -20.72 5.54 0.68
C VAL A 41 -19.74 6.40 1.48
N ALA A 42 -18.47 6.09 1.40
CA ALA A 42 -17.35 6.84 1.98
C ALA A 42 -16.29 7.14 0.90
N GLY A 43 -15.32 8.01 1.18
CA GLY A 43 -14.35 8.49 0.20
C GLY A 43 -14.95 9.52 -0.75
N ILE A 44 -15.97 10.26 -0.31
CA ILE A 44 -16.52 11.39 -1.06
C ILE A 44 -15.59 12.61 -0.96
N SER A 45 -15.81 13.59 -1.83
CA SER A 45 -14.97 14.80 -1.86
C SER A 45 -15.02 15.57 -0.54
N VAL A 46 -13.91 16.25 -0.24
CA VAL A 46 -13.78 17.06 0.99
C VAL A 46 -14.81 18.19 1.00
N GLU A 47 -15.11 18.76 -0.19
CA GLU A 47 -16.11 19.80 -0.36
C GLU A 47 -17.53 19.32 0.00
N LYS A 48 -17.78 18.01 -0.11
CA LYS A 48 -19.04 17.37 0.29
C LYS A 48 -18.99 16.77 1.72
N GLY A 49 -17.93 17.08 2.48
CA GLY A 49 -17.75 16.65 3.85
C GLY A 49 -17.13 15.26 4.02
N GLY A 50 -16.50 14.73 2.97
CA GLY A 50 -15.81 13.45 2.98
C GLY A 50 -14.33 13.53 3.32
N SER A 51 -13.67 12.39 3.30
CA SER A 51 -12.23 12.25 3.56
C SER A 51 -11.36 12.50 2.32
N GLY A 52 -11.98 12.57 1.14
CA GLY A 52 -11.28 12.72 -0.14
C GLY A 52 -10.48 11.48 -0.54
N ASN A 53 -9.52 11.68 -1.45
CA ASN A 53 -8.67 10.62 -1.98
C ASN A 53 -7.88 9.89 -0.86
N PRO A 54 -8.05 8.57 -0.68
CA PRO A 54 -7.37 7.80 0.36
C PRO A 54 -5.88 7.52 0.05
N SER A 55 -5.44 7.71 -1.20
CA SER A 55 -4.09 7.31 -1.63
C SER A 55 -2.94 7.93 -0.82
N PRO A 56 -2.98 9.22 -0.42
CA PRO A 56 -1.91 9.78 0.41
C PRO A 56 -1.80 9.13 1.78
N VAL A 57 -2.92 8.75 2.39
CA VAL A 57 -2.94 8.10 3.71
C VAL A 57 -2.51 6.64 3.58
N THR A 58 -2.91 5.97 2.50
CA THR A 58 -2.44 4.61 2.18
C THR A 58 -0.92 4.59 2.01
N ALA A 59 -0.37 5.50 1.21
CA ALA A 59 1.06 5.60 0.98
C ALA A 59 1.83 5.88 2.28
N TYR A 60 1.30 6.74 3.16
CA TYR A 60 1.88 7.01 4.46
C TYR A 60 1.89 5.76 5.36
N GLY A 61 0.80 4.99 5.37
CA GLY A 61 0.75 3.71 6.08
C GLY A 61 1.80 2.71 5.61
N VAL A 62 1.94 2.57 4.28
CA VAL A 62 3.00 1.72 3.68
C VAL A 62 4.39 2.21 4.08
N PHE A 63 4.62 3.52 4.03
CA PHE A 63 5.89 4.12 4.45
C PHE A 63 6.20 3.83 5.92
N MET A 64 5.23 3.93 6.82
CA MET A 64 5.39 3.60 8.25
C MET A 64 5.65 2.11 8.46
N GLY A 65 4.94 1.23 7.74
CA GLY A 65 5.20 -0.21 7.75
C GLY A 65 6.59 -0.57 7.22
N MET A 66 7.05 0.12 6.17
CA MET A 66 8.40 -0.04 5.63
C MET A 66 9.47 0.40 6.62
N LYS A 67 9.28 1.50 7.33
CA LYS A 67 10.18 1.95 8.41
C LYS A 67 10.24 0.92 9.54
N ALA A 68 9.09 0.37 9.95
CA ALA A 68 9.05 -0.69 10.95
C ALA A 68 9.80 -1.95 10.48
N ALA A 69 9.61 -2.36 9.23
CA ALA A 69 10.33 -3.48 8.64
C ALA A 69 11.85 -3.23 8.59
N ALA A 70 12.28 -2.02 8.23
CA ALA A 70 13.68 -1.62 8.24
C ALA A 70 14.26 -1.64 9.67
N LYS A 71 13.50 -1.12 10.65
CA LYS A 71 13.88 -1.19 12.08
C LYS A 71 14.08 -2.63 12.53
N TYR A 72 13.15 -3.50 12.17
CA TYR A 72 13.20 -4.90 12.57
C TYR A 72 14.35 -5.66 11.89
N LYS A 73 14.51 -5.48 10.58
CA LYS A 73 15.48 -6.23 9.76
C LYS A 73 16.90 -5.69 9.83
N PHE A 74 17.06 -4.37 9.88
CA PHE A 74 18.37 -3.69 9.80
C PHE A 74 18.77 -2.99 11.11
N GLY A 75 17.90 -2.98 12.12
CA GLY A 75 18.17 -2.34 13.42
C GLY A 75 17.92 -0.81 13.44
N SER A 76 17.57 -0.20 12.30
CA SER A 76 17.27 1.24 12.19
C SER A 76 16.06 1.47 11.27
N ASP A 77 15.20 2.41 11.65
CA ASP A 77 14.07 2.85 10.82
C ASP A 77 14.42 4.01 9.87
N ASN A 78 15.70 4.44 9.88
CA ASN A 78 16.21 5.40 8.92
C ASN A 78 16.36 4.73 7.55
N LEU A 79 15.67 5.29 6.54
CA LEU A 79 15.71 4.81 5.16
C LEU A 79 16.75 5.52 4.30
N GLU A 80 17.50 6.47 4.85
CA GLU A 80 18.59 7.18 4.15
C GLU A 80 19.60 6.18 3.58
N GLY A 81 19.85 6.28 2.28
CA GLY A 81 20.77 5.39 1.55
C GLY A 81 20.25 3.97 1.30
N LYS A 82 19.07 3.59 1.80
CA LYS A 82 18.45 2.31 1.48
C LYS A 82 17.96 2.28 0.04
N SER A 83 18.26 1.19 -0.66
CA SER A 83 17.80 0.97 -2.03
C SER A 83 16.37 0.39 -2.02
N VAL A 84 15.45 1.07 -2.70
CA VAL A 84 14.03 0.66 -2.77
C VAL A 84 13.58 0.58 -4.22
N LEU A 85 13.05 -0.57 -4.63
CA LEU A 85 12.39 -0.75 -5.93
C LEU A 85 10.87 -0.66 -5.74
N VAL A 86 10.25 0.36 -6.33
CA VAL A 86 8.79 0.53 -6.35
C VAL A 86 8.25 0.05 -7.69
N GLN A 87 7.44 -1.01 -7.66
CA GLN A 87 6.72 -1.52 -8.84
C GLN A 87 5.28 -1.02 -8.85
N GLY A 88 4.94 -0.21 -9.82
CA GLY A 88 3.65 0.46 -9.92
C GLY A 88 3.69 1.85 -9.27
N ILE A 89 3.53 2.86 -10.11
CA ILE A 89 3.58 4.28 -9.71
C ILE A 89 2.25 4.98 -10.03
N GLY A 90 1.15 4.28 -9.71
CA GLY A 90 -0.20 4.85 -9.66
C GLY A 90 -0.34 5.89 -8.53
N HIS A 91 -1.57 6.18 -8.10
CA HIS A 91 -1.84 7.19 -7.09
C HIS A 91 -1.10 6.94 -5.76
N VAL A 92 -1.09 5.70 -5.28
CA VAL A 92 -0.40 5.34 -4.02
C VAL A 92 1.10 5.26 -4.23
N GLY A 93 1.56 4.59 -5.31
CA GLY A 93 2.98 4.39 -5.57
C GLY A 93 3.74 5.70 -5.78
N GLU A 94 3.15 6.70 -6.46
CA GLU A 94 3.76 8.03 -6.61
C GLU A 94 3.99 8.71 -5.26
N VAL A 95 2.98 8.72 -4.38
CA VAL A 95 3.11 9.34 -3.05
C VAL A 95 4.12 8.56 -2.18
N LEU A 96 4.18 7.24 -2.31
CA LEU A 96 5.21 6.45 -1.64
C LEU A 96 6.62 6.82 -2.15
N VAL A 97 6.81 6.97 -3.46
CA VAL A 97 8.09 7.45 -4.05
C VAL A 97 8.48 8.80 -3.45
N GLN A 98 7.52 9.74 -3.31
CA GLN A 98 7.78 11.02 -2.66
C GLN A 98 8.31 10.84 -1.23
N HIS A 99 7.61 10.11 -0.36
CA HIS A 99 8.05 9.87 1.02
C HIS A 99 9.44 9.22 1.10
N LEU A 100 9.71 8.27 0.22
CA LEU A 100 11.00 7.57 0.18
C LEU A 100 12.13 8.51 -0.26
N THR A 101 11.94 9.32 -1.29
CA THR A 101 12.96 10.26 -1.75
C THR A 101 13.20 11.37 -0.73
N GLU A 102 12.15 11.90 -0.10
CA GLU A 102 12.26 12.87 0.99
C GLU A 102 12.99 12.30 2.22
N SER A 103 12.92 10.99 2.44
CA SER A 103 13.66 10.31 3.53
C SER A 103 15.12 9.97 3.17
N GLY A 104 15.58 10.33 1.95
CA GLY A 104 16.93 10.06 1.49
C GLY A 104 17.17 8.62 0.96
N ALA A 105 16.12 7.85 0.72
CA ALA A 105 16.23 6.54 0.11
C ALA A 105 16.67 6.63 -1.38
N ILE A 106 17.36 5.61 -1.86
CA ILE A 106 17.74 5.46 -3.27
C ILE A 106 16.61 4.72 -3.98
N VAL A 107 15.68 5.49 -4.56
CA VAL A 107 14.47 4.94 -5.16
C VAL A 107 14.69 4.59 -6.63
N THR A 108 14.26 3.38 -7.00
CA THR A 108 14.12 2.92 -8.39
C THR A 108 12.65 2.63 -8.65
N VAL A 109 12.13 3.07 -9.81
CA VAL A 109 10.72 2.92 -10.17
C VAL A 109 10.56 2.09 -11.44
N THR A 110 9.45 1.35 -11.51
CA THR A 110 9.00 0.65 -12.71
C THR A 110 7.48 0.63 -12.79
N ASP A 111 6.94 0.71 -14.00
CA ASP A 111 5.52 0.60 -14.30
C ASP A 111 5.36 0.09 -15.74
N ILE A 112 4.17 -0.37 -16.11
CA ILE A 112 3.82 -0.71 -17.48
C ILE A 112 3.67 0.53 -18.37
N ASN A 113 3.50 1.71 -17.79
CA ASN A 113 3.37 3.00 -18.47
C ASN A 113 4.74 3.72 -18.46
N ASP A 114 5.50 3.57 -19.54
CA ASP A 114 6.83 4.15 -19.68
C ASP A 114 6.83 5.69 -19.55
N GLU A 115 5.82 6.37 -20.08
CA GLU A 115 5.72 7.84 -19.98
C GLU A 115 5.64 8.27 -18.51
N ARG A 116 4.81 7.58 -17.72
CA ARG A 116 4.65 7.86 -16.29
C ARG A 116 5.94 7.55 -15.52
N VAL A 117 6.66 6.49 -15.88
CA VAL A 117 7.96 6.16 -15.28
C VAL A 117 8.95 7.32 -15.48
N HIS A 118 9.03 7.88 -16.68
CA HIS A 118 9.89 9.02 -16.97
C HIS A 118 9.47 10.28 -16.23
N GLN A 119 8.16 10.59 -16.18
CA GLN A 119 7.62 11.73 -15.45
C GLN A 119 7.94 11.66 -13.95
N ILE A 120 7.70 10.53 -13.30
CA ILE A 120 7.93 10.34 -11.87
C ILE A 120 9.42 10.30 -11.56
N GLY A 121 10.22 9.62 -12.40
CA GLY A 121 11.67 9.61 -12.28
C GLY A 121 12.27 11.03 -12.30
N ALA A 122 11.83 11.85 -13.24
CA ALA A 122 12.27 13.25 -13.36
C ALA A 122 11.76 14.12 -12.17
N LYS A 123 10.50 13.91 -11.75
CA LYS A 123 9.87 14.72 -10.69
C LYS A 123 10.54 14.53 -9.33
N TYR A 124 10.89 13.28 -8.99
CA TYR A 124 11.42 12.94 -7.66
C TYR A 124 12.89 12.55 -7.65
N GLY A 125 13.57 12.57 -8.80
CA GLY A 125 14.96 12.12 -8.90
C GLY A 125 15.13 10.61 -8.74
N ALA A 126 14.05 9.84 -8.93
CA ALA A 126 14.10 8.39 -8.84
C ALA A 126 14.73 7.76 -10.09
N LYS A 127 15.49 6.69 -9.91
CA LYS A 127 16.07 5.92 -11.01
C LYS A 127 14.98 5.12 -11.72
N ILE A 128 15.13 4.92 -13.02
CA ILE A 128 14.26 4.05 -13.80
C ILE A 128 14.86 2.65 -13.83
N PHE A 129 14.04 1.64 -13.55
CA PHE A 129 14.50 0.26 -13.66
C PHE A 129 14.68 -0.12 -15.13
N THR A 130 15.86 -0.63 -15.48
CA THR A 130 16.22 -1.04 -16.86
C THR A 130 16.64 -2.50 -16.96
N GLY A 131 16.50 -3.27 -15.87
CA GLY A 131 16.84 -4.69 -15.84
C GLY A 131 15.84 -5.57 -16.59
N ALA A 132 16.25 -6.77 -16.96
CA ALA A 132 15.39 -7.75 -17.64
C ALA A 132 14.37 -8.41 -16.68
N ASP A 133 14.73 -8.55 -15.41
CA ASP A 133 13.90 -9.16 -14.37
C ASP A 133 13.95 -8.30 -13.10
N LEU A 134 12.84 -7.62 -12.80
CA LEU A 134 12.74 -6.74 -11.64
C LEU A 134 12.87 -7.49 -10.30
N TYR A 135 12.48 -8.76 -10.26
CA TYR A 135 12.53 -9.56 -9.03
C TYR A 135 13.96 -9.92 -8.63
N SER A 136 14.87 -9.95 -9.60
CA SER A 136 16.30 -10.18 -9.37
C SER A 136 17.08 -8.91 -9.04
N ALA A 137 16.41 -7.76 -8.93
CA ALA A 137 17.04 -6.50 -8.56
C ALA A 137 17.73 -6.60 -7.19
N ASP A 138 18.97 -6.12 -7.13
CA ASP A 138 19.74 -6.06 -5.89
C ASP A 138 19.38 -4.79 -5.14
N VAL A 139 18.34 -4.89 -4.32
CA VAL A 139 17.80 -3.80 -3.52
C VAL A 139 17.52 -4.25 -2.08
N ASP A 140 17.56 -3.31 -1.13
CA ASP A 140 17.20 -3.59 0.27
C ASP A 140 15.71 -3.94 0.41
N ILE A 141 14.86 -3.20 -0.31
CA ILE A 141 13.40 -3.26 -0.17
C ILE A 141 12.75 -3.35 -1.55
N TYR A 142 11.86 -4.32 -1.73
CA TYR A 142 10.95 -4.40 -2.86
C TYR A 142 9.55 -3.98 -2.43
N ALA A 143 8.98 -3.00 -3.12
CA ALA A 143 7.67 -2.41 -2.85
C ALA A 143 6.68 -2.67 -4.01
N PRO A 144 5.95 -3.81 -4.01
CA PRO A 144 4.90 -4.04 -4.98
C PRO A 144 3.71 -3.10 -4.71
N CYS A 145 3.43 -2.16 -5.65
CA CYS A 145 2.37 -1.17 -5.57
C CYS A 145 1.44 -1.20 -6.79
N ALA A 146 1.58 -2.21 -7.67
CA ALA A 146 0.74 -2.45 -8.83
C ALA A 146 -0.41 -3.41 -8.49
N LEU A 147 -0.60 -4.46 -9.30
CA LEU A 147 -1.60 -5.49 -9.04
C LEU A 147 -1.07 -6.57 -8.10
N GLY A 148 -1.99 -7.33 -7.49
CA GLY A 148 -1.65 -8.45 -6.60
C GLY A 148 -1.02 -9.65 -7.31
N ALA A 149 -0.70 -10.69 -6.52
CA ALA A 149 -0.13 -11.97 -6.96
C ALA A 149 1.20 -11.86 -7.74
N THR A 150 1.94 -10.77 -7.54
CA THR A 150 3.27 -10.59 -8.15
C THR A 150 4.33 -11.49 -7.52
N ILE A 151 4.11 -11.93 -6.28
CA ILE A 151 4.95 -12.90 -5.59
C ILE A 151 4.29 -14.28 -5.71
N ASN A 152 4.81 -15.07 -6.64
CA ASN A 152 4.28 -16.36 -7.05
C ASN A 152 5.40 -17.36 -7.36
N ASP A 153 5.06 -18.58 -7.76
CA ASP A 153 6.03 -19.66 -8.01
C ASP A 153 7.12 -19.27 -9.03
N ASN A 154 6.81 -18.40 -9.99
CA ASN A 154 7.76 -17.98 -11.03
C ASN A 154 8.69 -16.86 -10.59
N THR A 155 8.29 -16.04 -9.62
CA THR A 155 9.01 -14.81 -9.23
C THR A 155 9.74 -14.92 -7.90
N ILE A 156 9.17 -15.66 -6.94
CA ILE A 156 9.63 -15.71 -5.55
C ILE A 156 11.09 -16.19 -5.40
N HIS A 157 11.51 -17.09 -6.27
CA HIS A 157 12.86 -17.64 -6.22
C HIS A 157 13.94 -16.63 -6.65
N ASN A 158 13.57 -15.65 -7.49
CA ASN A 158 14.45 -14.61 -7.99
C ASN A 158 14.60 -13.44 -7.02
N ILE A 159 13.67 -13.25 -6.09
CA ILE A 159 13.65 -12.10 -5.17
C ILE A 159 14.93 -12.10 -4.31
N LYS A 160 15.67 -10.99 -4.39
CA LYS A 160 16.90 -10.74 -3.62
C LYS A 160 16.69 -9.72 -2.50
N ALA A 161 15.64 -8.93 -2.57
CA ALA A 161 15.35 -7.94 -1.54
C ALA A 161 15.26 -8.59 -0.14
N SER A 162 15.77 -7.90 0.86
CA SER A 162 15.70 -8.34 2.26
C SER A 162 14.32 -8.11 2.88
N ILE A 163 13.57 -7.14 2.34
CA ILE A 163 12.23 -6.75 2.81
C ILE A 163 11.30 -6.66 1.60
N ILE A 164 10.05 -7.12 1.77
CA ILE A 164 8.94 -6.84 0.88
C ILE A 164 7.92 -6.02 1.66
N ALA A 165 7.65 -4.79 1.19
CA ALA A 165 6.73 -3.85 1.81
C ALA A 165 6.15 -2.89 0.75
N GLY A 166 4.94 -3.15 0.28
CA GLY A 166 4.29 -2.37 -0.78
C GLY A 166 2.80 -2.20 -0.55
N ALA A 167 2.16 -1.40 -1.41
CA ALA A 167 0.77 -1.00 -1.26
C ALA A 167 -0.23 -1.98 -1.89
N ALA A 168 0.21 -2.86 -2.80
CA ALA A 168 -0.68 -3.78 -3.51
C ALA A 168 -1.38 -4.74 -2.54
N ASN A 169 -2.65 -5.00 -2.77
CA ASN A 169 -3.39 -6.04 -2.07
C ASN A 169 -3.02 -7.42 -2.62
N ASN A 170 -3.09 -8.45 -1.76
CA ASN A 170 -2.87 -9.84 -2.15
C ASN A 170 -1.54 -10.05 -2.89
N GLN A 171 -0.45 -9.49 -2.35
CA GLN A 171 0.87 -9.57 -2.99
C GLN A 171 1.35 -11.00 -3.20
N LEU A 172 1.04 -11.89 -2.25
CA LEU A 172 1.33 -13.32 -2.33
C LEU A 172 0.21 -14.04 -3.08
N ALA A 173 0.52 -14.72 -4.18
CA ALA A 173 -0.47 -15.51 -4.93
C ALA A 173 -1.05 -16.66 -4.09
N ASN A 174 -0.29 -17.18 -3.12
CA ASN A 174 -0.73 -18.14 -2.12
C ASN A 174 0.01 -17.86 -0.81
N GLU A 175 -0.67 -17.25 0.15
CA GLU A 175 -0.09 -16.84 1.44
C GLU A 175 0.53 -18.01 2.22
N ALA A 176 -0.17 -19.16 2.24
CA ALA A 176 0.28 -20.32 2.99
C ALA A 176 1.57 -20.95 2.42
N VAL A 177 1.79 -20.83 1.11
CA VAL A 177 2.97 -21.36 0.41
C VAL A 177 4.07 -20.29 0.36
N HIS A 178 3.78 -19.13 -0.24
CA HIS A 178 4.79 -18.12 -0.50
C HIS A 178 5.28 -17.44 0.77
N GLY A 179 4.42 -17.27 1.78
CA GLY A 179 4.83 -16.76 3.08
C GLY A 179 5.90 -17.63 3.75
N LYS A 180 5.77 -18.96 3.66
CA LYS A 180 6.79 -19.89 4.17
C LYS A 180 8.10 -19.80 3.40
N ILE A 181 8.04 -19.77 2.07
CA ILE A 181 9.23 -19.64 1.22
C ILE A 181 9.98 -18.34 1.53
N LEU A 182 9.27 -17.20 1.68
CA LEU A 182 9.91 -15.94 2.06
C LEU A 182 10.60 -16.04 3.42
N LYS A 183 9.94 -16.65 4.41
CA LYS A 183 10.52 -16.88 5.73
C LYS A 183 11.78 -17.75 5.66
N GLU A 184 11.74 -18.86 4.93
CA GLU A 184 12.90 -19.74 4.71
C GLU A 184 14.06 -19.04 4.00
N LYS A 185 13.76 -18.13 3.08
CA LYS A 185 14.74 -17.27 2.42
C LYS A 185 15.27 -16.14 3.33
N GLY A 186 14.70 -15.97 4.52
CA GLY A 186 15.02 -14.88 5.42
C GLY A 186 14.59 -13.51 4.91
N ILE A 187 13.60 -13.45 4.01
CA ILE A 187 13.00 -12.22 3.51
C ILE A 187 11.86 -11.81 4.44
N LEU A 188 11.92 -10.60 4.99
CA LEU A 188 10.85 -10.08 5.84
C LEU A 188 9.70 -9.56 4.96
N TYR A 189 8.53 -10.18 5.11
CA TYR A 189 7.31 -9.72 4.45
C TYR A 189 6.48 -8.87 5.44
N ALA A 190 6.26 -7.61 5.11
CA ALA A 190 5.30 -6.76 5.82
C ALA A 190 3.90 -7.05 5.27
N PRO A 191 2.96 -7.59 6.07
CA PRO A 191 1.64 -7.97 5.58
C PRO A 191 0.94 -6.79 4.91
N ASP A 192 0.51 -7.00 3.67
CA ASP A 192 -0.07 -5.95 2.83
C ASP A 192 -1.32 -5.33 3.46
N PHE A 193 -2.24 -6.18 3.96
CA PHE A 193 -3.49 -5.75 4.60
C PHE A 193 -3.27 -4.88 5.85
N LEU A 194 -2.09 -4.96 6.48
CA LEU A 194 -1.72 -4.08 7.59
C LEU A 194 -1.17 -2.76 7.09
N ILE A 195 -0.11 -2.84 6.25
CA ILE A 195 0.64 -1.61 5.92
C ILE A 195 -0.11 -0.71 4.96
N ASN A 196 -1.01 -1.24 4.12
CA ASN A 196 -1.88 -0.44 3.25
C ASN A 196 -3.21 0.00 3.91
N ALA A 197 -3.44 -0.33 5.18
CA ALA A 197 -4.68 -0.02 5.91
C ALA A 197 -4.97 1.49 6.05
N GLY A 198 -4.01 2.36 5.74
CA GLY A 198 -4.19 3.81 5.76
C GLY A 198 -5.39 4.28 4.94
N GLY A 199 -5.66 3.63 3.79
CA GLY A 199 -6.83 3.91 2.96
C GLY A 199 -8.15 3.63 3.68
N VAL A 200 -8.25 2.44 4.30
CA VAL A 200 -9.44 2.06 5.10
C VAL A 200 -9.60 2.98 6.33
N ILE A 201 -8.51 3.31 7.02
CA ILE A 201 -8.52 4.26 8.14
C ILE A 201 -9.06 5.63 7.68
N ASN A 202 -8.63 6.11 6.50
CA ASN A 202 -9.10 7.37 5.94
C ASN A 202 -10.61 7.37 5.67
N VAL A 203 -11.11 6.41 4.91
CA VAL A 203 -12.54 6.36 4.56
C VAL A 203 -13.43 6.03 5.76
N TYR A 204 -12.95 5.20 6.70
CA TYR A 204 -13.68 4.90 7.94
C TYR A 204 -13.85 6.14 8.83
N SER A 205 -12.93 7.10 8.76
CA SER A 205 -13.01 8.33 9.52
C SER A 205 -14.31 9.12 9.28
N GLU A 206 -14.89 9.02 8.08
CA GLU A 206 -16.17 9.64 7.74
C GLU A 206 -17.32 9.07 8.56
N LEU A 207 -17.29 7.76 8.87
CA LEU A 207 -18.35 7.08 9.61
C LEU A 207 -18.31 7.38 11.11
N VAL A 208 -17.11 7.72 11.63
CA VAL A 208 -16.89 7.93 13.07
C VAL A 208 -16.47 9.37 13.40
N ASN A 209 -16.50 10.26 12.41
CA ASN A 209 -16.16 11.68 12.53
C ASN A 209 -14.77 11.94 13.15
N TRP A 210 -13.76 11.17 12.71
CA TRP A 210 -12.38 11.45 13.14
C TRP A 210 -11.82 12.67 12.42
N SER A 211 -11.04 13.46 13.16
CA SER A 211 -10.27 14.54 12.57
C SER A 211 -9.13 14.01 11.70
N ARG A 212 -8.62 14.84 10.79
CA ARG A 212 -7.44 14.52 9.99
C ARG A 212 -6.23 14.10 10.86
N GLU A 213 -6.05 14.77 11.99
CA GLU A 213 -5.00 14.45 12.94
C GLU A 213 -5.17 13.04 13.52
N GLN A 214 -6.38 12.66 13.92
CA GLN A 214 -6.68 11.31 14.41
C GLN A 214 -6.43 10.24 13.33
N VAL A 215 -6.79 10.52 12.08
CA VAL A 215 -6.51 9.63 10.94
C VAL A 215 -5.00 9.42 10.79
N MET A 216 -4.22 10.50 10.80
CA MET A 216 -2.77 10.42 10.66
C MET A 216 -2.12 9.66 11.82
N GLN A 217 -2.54 9.94 13.06
CA GLN A 217 -2.04 9.25 14.26
C GLN A 217 -2.34 7.73 14.24
N LYS A 218 -3.55 7.35 13.80
CA LYS A 218 -3.89 5.93 13.64
C LYS A 218 -3.08 5.25 12.52
N THR A 219 -2.86 5.95 11.42
CA THR A 219 -2.03 5.46 10.32
C THR A 219 -0.57 5.30 10.75
N GLU A 220 -0.06 6.25 11.52
CA GLU A 220 1.30 6.20 12.07
C GLU A 220 1.50 5.00 13.00
N ASN A 221 0.46 4.61 13.74
CA ASN A 221 0.52 3.44 14.62
C ASN A 221 0.68 2.10 13.88
N ILE A 222 0.52 2.06 12.55
CA ILE A 222 0.89 0.91 11.72
C ILE A 222 2.34 0.50 11.99
N TYR A 223 3.24 1.45 12.27
CA TYR A 223 4.62 1.19 12.65
C TYR A 223 4.72 0.27 13.86
N ASN A 224 4.03 0.59 14.96
CA ASN A 224 4.09 -0.20 16.18
C ASN A 224 3.44 -1.57 15.98
N THR A 225 2.26 -1.62 15.35
CA THR A 225 1.57 -2.87 15.05
C THR A 225 2.41 -3.79 14.18
N ALA A 226 3.12 -3.24 13.19
CA ALA A 226 4.02 -4.04 12.34
C ALA A 226 5.17 -4.64 13.16
N LEU A 227 5.81 -3.87 14.06
CA LEU A 227 6.85 -4.40 14.95
C LEU A 227 6.33 -5.51 15.87
N GLU A 228 5.12 -5.36 16.42
CA GLU A 228 4.47 -6.39 17.23
C GLU A 228 4.25 -7.68 16.44
N ILE A 229 3.74 -7.57 15.21
CA ILE A 229 3.50 -8.71 14.31
C ILE A 229 4.82 -9.41 13.95
N PHE A 230 5.86 -8.66 13.60
CA PHE A 230 7.16 -9.26 13.27
C PHE A 230 7.74 -10.04 14.45
N LYS A 231 7.68 -9.43 15.64
CA LYS A 231 8.13 -10.09 16.86
C LYS A 231 7.28 -11.32 17.18
N PHE A 232 5.96 -11.24 17.11
CA PHE A 232 5.06 -12.34 17.38
C PHE A 232 5.26 -13.51 16.39
N ALA A 233 5.49 -13.20 15.12
CA ALA A 233 5.78 -14.20 14.09
C ALA A 233 7.06 -15.00 14.42
N ASP A 234 8.13 -14.31 14.83
CA ASP A 234 9.39 -14.95 15.20
C ASP A 234 9.28 -15.74 16.50
N ASP A 235 8.68 -15.16 17.54
CA ASP A 235 8.51 -15.82 18.85
C ASP A 235 7.70 -17.13 18.74
N ASN A 236 6.76 -17.19 17.79
CA ASN A 236 5.90 -18.36 17.57
C ASN A 236 6.33 -19.23 16.36
N ASN A 237 7.40 -18.85 15.69
CA ASN A 237 7.90 -19.54 14.49
C ASN A 237 6.87 -19.67 13.35
N ILE A 238 5.99 -18.68 13.19
CA ILE A 238 4.99 -18.58 12.11
C ILE A 238 5.39 -17.53 11.09
N THR A 239 4.63 -17.40 10.01
CA THR A 239 4.83 -16.34 9.02
C THR A 239 4.16 -15.03 9.47
N THR A 240 4.60 -13.90 8.98
CA THR A 240 4.09 -12.59 9.39
C THR A 240 2.62 -12.37 9.05
N HIS A 241 2.09 -13.00 7.99
CA HIS A 241 0.65 -12.94 7.65
C HIS A 241 -0.23 -13.84 8.55
N GLN A 242 0.37 -14.80 9.27
CA GLN A 242 -0.34 -15.63 10.24
C GLN A 242 -0.34 -15.01 11.65
N ALA A 243 0.57 -14.09 11.91
CA ALA A 243 0.71 -13.37 13.17
C ALA A 243 -0.35 -12.27 13.31
#